data_47e59df57f8bde0a8cf0919e2f21b28b
#
_entry.id   47e59df57f8bde0a8cf0919e2f21b28b
#
_cell.length_a   1.000
_cell.length_b   1.000
_cell.length_c   1.000
_cell.angle_alpha   90.00
_cell.angle_beta   90.00
_cell.angle_gamma   90.00
#
_symmetry.space_group_name_H-M   'P 1'
#
loop_
_entity.id
_entity.type
_entity.pdbx_description
1 polymer ?
#
loop_
_entity_poly.entity_id
_entity_poly.type
_entity_poly.pdbx_seq_one_letter_code
_entity_poly.pdbx_strand_id
1 'polypeptide(L)'
;MIRILLADDLALILMLLNGLCEGEADFEVVGAVETGEAAMDLALRTEPDVAVLDIKLPGISGLEVARRLSRRLPDTKVVVLTALDSHGFAARAMAAGAKAFLTKQAVGRELVNAIRTVDAGGNYLDSEIAQRIALAHIRDEGSPIDKLSDREIDVLLLMLRGHTTAEISETLALAAKTVEHHRRSIRQKLNVTTDAQLGVVAGRYGLDPLAEGP
;
A
#
# COMPACT_ATOMS: atom_id res chain seq x y z
N MET A 1 22.00 4.23 -12.96
CA MET A 1 21.78 3.36 -11.79
C MET A 1 20.47 3.81 -11.19
N ILE A 2 19.49 2.92 -11.03
CA ILE A 2 18.15 3.25 -10.52
C ILE A 2 18.22 3.23 -8.99
N ARG A 3 17.95 4.37 -8.35
CA ARG A 3 18.01 4.55 -6.91
C ARG A 3 16.66 4.16 -6.29
N ILE A 4 16.66 3.13 -5.44
CA ILE A 4 15.46 2.46 -4.95
C ILE A 4 15.32 2.64 -3.44
N LEU A 5 14.15 3.11 -2.99
CA LEU A 5 13.72 3.06 -1.59
C LEU A 5 12.80 1.86 -1.40
N LEU A 6 13.00 1.09 -0.34
CA LEU A 6 12.17 -0.05 0.05
C LEU A 6 11.42 0.26 1.35
N ALA A 7 10.12 -0.06 1.40
CA ALA A 7 9.32 0.10 2.61
C ALA A 7 8.34 -1.07 2.80
N ASP A 8 8.52 -1.84 3.86
CA ASP A 8 7.70 -3.01 4.22
C ASP A 8 7.82 -3.23 5.74
N ASP A 9 6.76 -3.59 6.44
CA ASP A 9 6.78 -3.81 7.88
C ASP A 9 7.37 -5.18 8.30
N LEU A 10 7.63 -6.06 7.33
CA LEU A 10 8.25 -7.34 7.55
C LEU A 10 9.75 -7.29 7.21
N ALA A 11 10.60 -7.36 8.22
CA ALA A 11 12.06 -7.36 8.04
C ALA A 11 12.54 -8.45 7.07
N LEU A 12 11.88 -9.63 7.05
CA LEU A 12 12.21 -10.71 6.12
C LEU A 12 11.96 -10.31 4.67
N ILE A 13 10.87 -9.59 4.40
CA ILE A 13 10.55 -9.08 3.05
C ILE A 13 11.58 -8.02 2.65
N LEU A 14 11.93 -7.09 3.54
CA LEU A 14 12.98 -6.10 3.26
C LEU A 14 14.33 -6.77 2.93
N MET A 15 14.72 -7.82 3.67
CA MET A 15 15.94 -8.59 3.37
C MET A 15 15.87 -9.25 1.97
N LEU A 16 14.72 -9.84 1.62
CA LEU A 16 14.51 -10.46 0.32
C LEU A 16 14.58 -9.44 -0.81
N LEU A 17 13.89 -8.30 -0.65
CA LEU A 17 13.87 -7.21 -1.64
C LEU A 17 15.24 -6.58 -1.83
N ASN A 18 15.97 -6.36 -0.73
CA ASN A 18 17.33 -5.83 -0.79
C ASN A 18 18.26 -6.78 -1.55
N GLY A 19 18.27 -8.07 -1.20
CA GLY A 19 19.09 -9.08 -1.90
C GLY A 19 18.73 -9.21 -3.39
N LEU A 20 17.44 -9.07 -3.74
CA LEU A 20 16.99 -9.06 -5.12
C LEU A 20 17.55 -7.86 -5.88
N CYS A 21 17.49 -6.66 -5.28
CA CYS A 21 18.01 -5.44 -5.90
C CYS A 21 19.54 -5.44 -6.00
N GLU A 22 20.26 -5.94 -4.98
CA GLU A 22 21.72 -6.08 -4.99
C GLU A 22 22.22 -7.04 -6.08
N GLY A 23 21.37 -7.98 -6.52
CA GLY A 23 21.66 -8.89 -7.64
C GLY A 23 21.67 -8.22 -9.02
N GLU A 24 21.18 -6.98 -9.14
CA GLU A 24 21.02 -6.26 -10.39
C GLU A 24 22.06 -5.11 -10.48
N ALA A 25 22.89 -5.14 -11.53
CA ALA A 25 24.01 -4.18 -11.66
C ALA A 25 23.58 -2.72 -11.89
N ASP A 26 22.34 -2.50 -12.31
CA ASP A 26 21.72 -1.21 -12.59
C ASP A 26 20.90 -0.64 -11.41
N PHE A 27 20.83 -1.33 -10.26
CA PHE A 27 20.07 -0.92 -9.08
C PHE A 27 20.99 -0.45 -7.94
N GLU A 28 20.48 0.49 -7.13
CA GLU A 28 21.09 0.96 -5.88
C GLU A 28 19.99 1.14 -4.83
N VAL A 29 20.02 0.36 -3.76
CA VAL A 29 19.10 0.56 -2.63
C VAL A 29 19.59 1.71 -1.77
N VAL A 30 18.88 2.84 -1.78
CA VAL A 30 19.23 4.04 -0.98
C VAL A 30 18.77 3.92 0.46
N GLY A 31 17.95 2.93 0.77
CA GLY A 31 17.56 2.54 2.11
C GLY A 31 16.30 1.69 2.15
N ALA A 32 16.12 1.01 3.29
CA ALA A 32 15.01 0.14 3.60
C ALA A 32 14.42 0.52 4.97
N VAL A 33 13.10 0.64 5.08
CA VAL A 33 12.40 1.13 6.27
C VAL A 33 11.11 0.37 6.52
N GLU A 34 10.62 0.38 7.76
CA GLU A 34 9.49 -0.42 8.20
C GLU A 34 8.20 0.37 8.44
N THR A 35 8.21 1.71 8.33
CA THR A 35 7.05 2.57 8.59
C THR A 35 6.82 3.59 7.48
N GLY A 36 5.57 4.04 7.32
CA GLY A 36 5.24 5.03 6.30
C GLY A 36 5.87 6.40 6.55
N GLU A 37 6.02 6.81 7.82
CA GLU A 37 6.72 8.05 8.20
C GLU A 37 8.20 7.99 7.82
N ALA A 38 8.86 6.87 8.16
CA ALA A 38 10.26 6.68 7.81
C ALA A 38 10.46 6.63 6.28
N ALA A 39 9.51 6.04 5.54
CA ALA A 39 9.53 6.04 4.07
C ALA A 39 9.45 7.46 3.50
N MET A 40 8.55 8.31 4.04
CA MET A 40 8.48 9.71 3.64
C MET A 40 9.76 10.49 3.95
N ASP A 41 10.28 10.35 5.16
CA ASP A 41 11.49 11.05 5.59
C ASP A 41 12.72 10.63 4.77
N LEU A 42 12.84 9.33 4.48
CA LEU A 42 13.94 8.81 3.67
C LEU A 42 13.81 9.28 2.21
N ALA A 43 12.61 9.22 1.63
CA ALA A 43 12.37 9.70 0.27
C ALA A 43 12.71 11.19 0.10
N LEU A 44 12.33 12.04 1.06
CA LEU A 44 12.64 13.48 1.01
C LEU A 44 14.13 13.79 1.15
N ARG A 45 14.90 12.92 1.80
CA ARG A 45 16.36 13.10 1.95
C ARG A 45 17.15 12.55 0.78
N THR A 46 16.67 11.46 0.19
CA THR A 46 17.42 10.72 -0.83
C THR A 46 16.95 10.96 -2.25
N GLU A 47 15.71 11.46 -2.42
CA GLU A 47 15.07 11.67 -3.73
C GLU A 47 15.28 10.44 -4.64
N PRO A 48 14.70 9.27 -4.28
CA PRO A 48 14.90 8.03 -5.04
C PRO A 48 14.19 8.12 -6.40
N ASP A 49 14.71 7.38 -7.40
CA ASP A 49 14.05 7.24 -8.69
C ASP A 49 12.76 6.39 -8.55
N VAL A 50 12.85 5.32 -7.74
CA VAL A 50 11.73 4.40 -7.48
C VAL A 50 11.56 4.16 -5.99
N ALA A 51 10.31 4.22 -5.50
CA ALA A 51 9.92 3.82 -4.15
C ALA A 51 9.03 2.57 -4.22
N VAL A 52 9.49 1.46 -3.66
CA VAL A 52 8.72 0.21 -3.51
C VAL A 52 8.07 0.22 -2.14
N LEU A 53 6.74 0.20 -2.10
CA LEU A 53 5.96 0.42 -0.88
C LEU A 53 4.96 -0.71 -0.65
N ASP A 54 4.93 -1.30 0.56
CA ASP A 54 3.75 -2.04 0.98
C ASP A 54 2.61 -1.09 1.36
N ILE A 55 1.36 -1.52 1.14
CA ILE A 55 0.16 -0.79 1.58
C ILE A 55 0.05 -0.78 3.11
N LYS A 56 0.34 -1.92 3.74
CA LYS A 56 0.14 -2.12 5.18
C LYS A 56 1.32 -1.63 6.03
N LEU A 57 1.84 -0.45 5.78
CA LEU A 57 2.87 0.12 6.66
C LEU A 57 2.29 0.57 8.01
N PRO A 58 3.03 0.43 9.12
CA PRO A 58 2.73 1.10 10.38
C PRO A 58 2.74 2.62 10.21
N GLY A 59 1.93 3.31 11.02
CA GLY A 59 1.75 4.75 10.89
C GLY A 59 0.89 5.11 9.69
N ILE A 60 1.39 5.92 8.79
CA ILE A 60 0.69 6.22 7.54
C ILE A 60 0.81 5.06 6.55
N SER A 61 -0.29 4.72 5.88
CA SER A 61 -0.32 3.62 4.90
C SER A 61 0.54 3.91 3.67
N GLY A 62 0.99 2.86 2.97
CA GLY A 62 1.71 3.01 1.71
C GLY A 62 0.91 3.75 0.63
N LEU A 63 -0.42 3.68 0.64
CA LEU A 63 -1.27 4.48 -0.24
C LEU A 63 -1.17 5.99 0.08
N GLU A 64 -1.14 6.36 1.37
CA GLU A 64 -0.94 7.75 1.78
C GLU A 64 0.48 8.22 1.46
N VAL A 65 1.49 7.35 1.66
CA VAL A 65 2.88 7.63 1.22
C VAL A 65 2.90 7.90 -0.28
N ALA A 66 2.32 7.03 -1.09
CA ALA A 66 2.24 7.19 -2.55
C ALA A 66 1.60 8.52 -2.95
N ARG A 67 0.47 8.90 -2.32
CA ARG A 67 -0.20 10.18 -2.53
C ARG A 67 0.67 11.39 -2.18
N ARG A 68 1.44 11.32 -1.11
CA ARG A 68 2.34 12.39 -0.69
C ARG A 68 3.55 12.49 -1.61
N LEU A 69 4.13 11.36 -2.01
CA LEU A 69 5.26 11.32 -2.94
C LEU A 69 4.88 11.90 -4.30
N SER A 70 3.74 11.49 -4.87
CA SER A 70 3.28 12.01 -6.17
C SER A 70 3.10 13.54 -6.22
N ARG A 71 2.91 14.18 -5.05
CA ARG A 71 2.77 15.64 -4.93
C ARG A 71 4.08 16.36 -4.61
N ARG A 72 4.95 15.74 -3.77
CA ARG A 72 6.17 16.37 -3.26
C ARG A 72 7.41 16.02 -4.08
N LEU A 73 7.44 14.81 -4.63
CA LEU A 73 8.53 14.26 -5.43
C LEU A 73 7.95 13.63 -6.71
N PRO A 74 7.45 14.43 -7.67
CA PRO A 74 6.75 13.89 -8.86
C PRO A 74 7.66 13.06 -9.76
N ASP A 75 8.97 13.21 -9.63
CA ASP A 75 9.96 12.43 -10.38
C ASP A 75 10.17 11.03 -9.79
N THR A 76 9.93 10.83 -8.49
CA THR A 76 9.95 9.50 -7.83
C THR A 76 8.77 8.66 -8.30
N LYS A 77 9.03 7.51 -8.90
CA LYS A 77 8.01 6.57 -9.35
C LYS A 77 7.66 5.61 -8.21
N VAL A 78 6.38 5.40 -7.97
CA VAL A 78 5.91 4.51 -6.90
C VAL A 78 5.52 3.17 -7.47
N VAL A 79 6.10 2.10 -6.91
CA VAL A 79 5.73 0.70 -7.10
C VAL A 79 5.05 0.23 -5.82
N VAL A 80 3.81 -0.21 -5.88
CA VAL A 80 3.12 -0.83 -4.76
C VAL A 80 3.34 -2.34 -4.82
N LEU A 81 3.88 -2.91 -3.75
CA LEU A 81 4.08 -4.34 -3.56
C LEU A 81 3.37 -4.77 -2.28
N THR A 82 2.32 -5.58 -2.37
CA THR A 82 1.49 -5.89 -1.21
C THR A 82 0.94 -7.31 -1.22
N ALA A 83 0.61 -7.85 -0.04
CA ALA A 83 -0.12 -9.10 0.08
C ALA A 83 -1.63 -8.94 -0.24
N LEU A 84 -2.12 -7.70 -0.39
CA LEU A 84 -3.50 -7.41 -0.70
C LEU A 84 -3.77 -7.66 -2.19
N ASP A 85 -4.47 -8.73 -2.50
CA ASP A 85 -4.72 -9.16 -3.87
C ASP A 85 -6.06 -8.69 -4.46
N SER A 86 -6.77 -7.76 -3.78
CA SER A 86 -8.03 -7.26 -4.28
C SER A 86 -7.83 -6.20 -5.38
N HIS A 87 -8.62 -6.33 -6.45
CA HIS A 87 -8.61 -5.38 -7.57
C HIS A 87 -8.89 -3.93 -7.15
N GLY A 88 -9.66 -3.71 -6.08
CA GLY A 88 -9.93 -2.39 -5.52
C GLY A 88 -8.68 -1.68 -5.01
N PHE A 89 -7.70 -2.41 -4.46
CA PHE A 89 -6.44 -1.81 -4.02
C PHE A 89 -5.53 -1.41 -5.18
N ALA A 90 -5.52 -2.18 -6.27
CA ALA A 90 -4.77 -1.81 -7.46
C ALA A 90 -5.28 -0.49 -8.06
N ALA A 91 -6.61 -0.35 -8.23
CA ALA A 91 -7.21 0.89 -8.71
C ALA A 91 -6.89 2.08 -7.80
N ARG A 92 -6.93 1.91 -6.47
CA ARG A 92 -6.58 2.93 -5.49
C ARG A 92 -5.11 3.31 -5.52
N ALA A 93 -4.21 2.33 -5.65
CA ALA A 93 -2.78 2.59 -5.77
C ALA A 93 -2.48 3.45 -7.00
N MET A 94 -3.05 3.10 -8.15
CA MET A 94 -2.90 3.88 -9.37
C MET A 94 -3.49 5.29 -9.22
N ALA A 95 -4.67 5.44 -8.60
CA ALA A 95 -5.27 6.74 -8.30
C ALA A 95 -4.45 7.57 -7.29
N ALA A 96 -3.72 6.92 -6.39
CA ALA A 96 -2.78 7.56 -5.46
C ALA A 96 -1.48 8.02 -6.15
N GLY A 97 -1.27 7.67 -7.41
CA GLY A 97 -0.10 8.06 -8.20
C GLY A 97 0.95 6.96 -8.37
N ALA A 98 0.66 5.73 -7.91
CA ALA A 98 1.54 4.59 -8.20
C ALA A 98 1.63 4.34 -9.72
N LYS A 99 2.80 3.88 -10.17
CA LYS A 99 3.08 3.52 -11.55
C LYS A 99 3.08 2.00 -11.76
N ALA A 100 3.21 1.24 -10.67
CA ALA A 100 3.09 -0.21 -10.70
C ALA A 100 2.34 -0.72 -9.48
N PHE A 101 1.67 -1.86 -9.66
CA PHE A 101 1.04 -2.63 -8.59
C PHE A 101 1.34 -4.12 -8.79
N LEU A 102 1.93 -4.73 -7.75
CA LEU A 102 2.27 -6.15 -7.71
C LEU A 102 1.81 -6.77 -6.39
N THR A 103 1.51 -8.05 -6.44
CA THR A 103 1.35 -8.85 -5.22
C THR A 103 2.71 -9.34 -4.71
N LYS A 104 2.84 -9.57 -3.40
CA LYS A 104 4.05 -10.16 -2.81
C LYS A 104 4.35 -11.58 -3.35
N GLN A 105 3.39 -12.22 -4.00
CA GLN A 105 3.58 -13.51 -4.69
C GLN A 105 4.38 -13.35 -6.00
N ALA A 106 4.35 -12.16 -6.59
CA ALA A 106 5.07 -11.83 -7.83
C ALA A 106 6.49 -11.29 -7.58
N VAL A 107 7.02 -11.40 -6.34
CA VAL A 107 8.40 -11.00 -6.03
C VAL A 107 9.39 -11.85 -6.81
N GLY A 108 10.46 -11.23 -7.29
CA GLY A 108 11.48 -11.81 -8.12
C GLY A 108 11.60 -11.07 -9.45
N ARG A 109 11.60 -11.80 -10.56
CA ARG A 109 11.80 -11.21 -11.89
C ARG A 109 10.75 -10.15 -12.26
N GLU A 110 9.50 -10.31 -11.79
CA GLU A 110 8.44 -9.35 -12.09
C GLU A 110 8.64 -8.01 -11.39
N LEU A 111 9.12 -8.00 -10.15
CA LEU A 111 9.45 -6.76 -9.45
C LEU A 111 10.61 -6.03 -10.15
N VAL A 112 11.67 -6.74 -10.55
CA VAL A 112 12.79 -6.16 -11.31
C VAL A 112 12.30 -5.53 -12.62
N ASN A 113 11.44 -6.23 -13.36
CA ASN A 113 10.85 -5.71 -14.59
C ASN A 113 9.95 -4.49 -14.34
N ALA A 114 9.16 -4.52 -13.26
CA ALA A 114 8.30 -3.40 -12.88
C ALA A 114 9.13 -2.15 -12.56
N ILE A 115 10.21 -2.28 -11.76
CA ILE A 115 11.11 -1.17 -11.42
C ILE A 115 11.68 -0.55 -12.69
N ARG A 116 12.24 -1.35 -13.61
CA ARG A 116 12.79 -0.86 -14.89
C ARG A 116 11.72 -0.20 -15.77
N THR A 117 10.52 -0.78 -15.80
CA THR A 117 9.41 -0.25 -16.61
C THR A 117 8.97 1.13 -16.10
N VAL A 118 8.83 1.29 -14.78
CA VAL A 118 8.37 2.57 -14.22
C VAL A 118 9.47 3.64 -14.30
N ASP A 119 10.73 3.27 -14.11
CA ASP A 119 11.86 4.17 -14.30
C ASP A 119 11.92 4.72 -15.73
N ALA A 120 11.67 3.87 -16.72
CA ALA A 120 11.54 4.26 -18.13
C ALA A 120 10.26 5.07 -18.45
N GLY A 121 9.43 5.39 -17.45
CA GLY A 121 8.21 6.18 -17.60
C GLY A 121 6.94 5.39 -17.96
N GLY A 122 7.04 4.05 -18.01
CA GLY A 122 5.89 3.16 -18.23
C GLY A 122 5.04 2.94 -16.98
N ASN A 123 3.98 2.14 -17.14
CA ASN A 123 3.20 1.60 -16.03
C ASN A 123 3.31 0.07 -16.05
N TYR A 124 3.24 -0.56 -14.87
CA TYR A 124 3.27 -2.00 -14.74
C TYR A 124 2.13 -2.49 -13.84
N LEU A 125 1.39 -3.45 -14.31
CA LEU A 125 0.36 -4.12 -13.53
C LEU A 125 0.55 -5.62 -13.69
N ASP A 126 0.61 -6.32 -12.57
CA ASP A 126 0.63 -7.79 -12.54
C ASP A 126 -0.49 -8.35 -13.43
N SER A 127 -0.16 -9.34 -14.27
CA SER A 127 -1.10 -9.90 -15.27
C SER A 127 -2.32 -10.54 -14.60
N GLU A 128 -2.16 -11.18 -13.44
CA GLU A 128 -3.26 -11.77 -12.69
C GLU A 128 -4.19 -10.69 -12.15
N ILE A 129 -3.64 -9.62 -11.60
CA ILE A 129 -4.40 -8.45 -11.14
C ILE A 129 -5.11 -7.76 -12.29
N ALA A 130 -4.45 -7.57 -13.43
CA ALA A 130 -5.05 -6.99 -14.62
C ALA A 130 -6.26 -7.80 -15.11
N GLN A 131 -6.14 -9.13 -15.12
CA GLN A 131 -7.23 -10.04 -15.49
C GLN A 131 -8.39 -9.97 -14.48
N ARG A 132 -8.11 -9.93 -13.18
CA ARG A 132 -9.12 -9.79 -12.12
C ARG A 132 -9.88 -8.47 -12.23
N ILE A 133 -9.19 -7.36 -12.48
CA ILE A 133 -9.82 -6.05 -12.71
C ILE A 133 -10.76 -6.13 -13.91
N ALA A 134 -10.32 -6.71 -15.02
CA ALA A 134 -11.15 -6.85 -16.21
C ALA A 134 -12.39 -7.71 -15.96
N LEU A 135 -12.26 -8.83 -15.25
CA LEU A 135 -13.38 -9.71 -14.91
C LEU A 135 -14.36 -9.07 -13.92
N ALA A 136 -13.86 -8.34 -12.92
CA ALA A 136 -14.71 -7.63 -11.96
C ALA A 136 -15.57 -6.54 -12.63
N HIS A 137 -15.00 -5.82 -13.59
CA HIS A 137 -15.76 -4.84 -14.40
C HIS A 137 -16.88 -5.50 -15.23
N ILE A 138 -16.67 -6.71 -15.72
CA ILE A 138 -17.67 -7.45 -16.51
C ILE A 138 -18.79 -7.99 -15.62
N ARG A 139 -18.47 -8.37 -14.36
CA ARG A 139 -19.44 -9.03 -13.46
C ARG A 139 -20.17 -8.07 -12.51
N ASP A 140 -19.81 -6.80 -12.49
CA ASP A 140 -20.32 -5.80 -11.55
C ASP A 140 -20.16 -6.24 -10.05
N GLU A 141 -19.19 -7.09 -9.77
CA GLU A 141 -18.87 -7.63 -8.45
C GLU A 141 -17.93 -6.68 -7.72
N GLY A 142 -18.48 -5.56 -7.22
CA GLY A 142 -17.74 -4.65 -6.34
C GLY A 142 -17.53 -5.23 -4.93
N SER A 143 -16.31 -5.22 -4.43
CA SER A 143 -16.04 -5.52 -3.02
C SER A 143 -16.70 -4.46 -2.12
N PRO A 144 -17.29 -4.81 -0.95
CA PRO A 144 -17.69 -3.80 0.01
C PRO A 144 -16.58 -2.82 0.40
N ILE A 145 -15.32 -3.26 0.34
CA ILE A 145 -14.13 -2.42 0.57
C ILE A 145 -14.02 -1.34 -0.51
N ASP A 146 -14.48 -1.59 -1.74
CA ASP A 146 -14.44 -0.62 -2.84
C ASP A 146 -15.35 0.60 -2.59
N LYS A 147 -16.35 0.47 -1.71
CA LYS A 147 -17.24 1.56 -1.29
C LYS A 147 -16.59 2.53 -0.29
N LEU A 148 -15.44 2.15 0.28
CA LEU A 148 -14.72 3.01 1.21
C LEU A 148 -13.94 4.07 0.42
N SER A 149 -13.89 5.29 0.93
CA SER A 149 -12.95 6.30 0.43
C SER A 149 -11.53 5.96 0.85
N ASP A 150 -10.52 6.58 0.22
CA ASP A 150 -9.12 6.37 0.59
C ASP A 150 -8.84 6.70 2.05
N ARG A 151 -9.45 7.77 2.58
CA ARG A 151 -9.34 8.13 4.00
C ARG A 151 -10.01 7.11 4.92
N GLU A 152 -11.08 6.49 4.49
CA GLU A 152 -11.71 5.40 5.24
C GLU A 152 -10.84 4.14 5.21
N ILE A 153 -10.11 3.86 4.14
CA ILE A 153 -9.11 2.78 4.08
C ILE A 153 -7.98 3.04 5.07
N ASP A 154 -7.41 4.25 5.09
CA ASP A 154 -6.35 4.59 6.04
C ASP A 154 -6.82 4.40 7.49
N VAL A 155 -8.03 4.87 7.82
CA VAL A 155 -8.64 4.69 9.15
C VAL A 155 -8.94 3.21 9.42
N LEU A 156 -9.44 2.45 8.45
CA LEU A 156 -9.72 1.01 8.58
C LEU A 156 -8.46 0.22 8.91
N LEU A 157 -7.36 0.45 8.20
CA LEU A 157 -6.09 -0.25 8.44
C LEU A 157 -5.58 -0.02 9.87
N LEU A 158 -5.68 1.21 10.38
CA LEU A 158 -5.32 1.52 11.77
C LEU A 158 -6.30 0.91 12.79
N MET A 159 -7.60 0.89 12.49
CA MET A 159 -8.60 0.21 13.34
C MET A 159 -8.32 -1.29 13.45
N LEU A 160 -7.96 -1.95 12.35
CA LEU A 160 -7.63 -3.39 12.32
C LEU A 160 -6.38 -3.71 13.15
N ARG A 161 -5.45 -2.77 13.28
CA ARG A 161 -4.27 -2.86 14.16
C ARG A 161 -4.58 -2.53 15.63
N GLY A 162 -5.82 -2.21 15.95
CA GLY A 162 -6.25 -1.92 17.33
C GLY A 162 -6.01 -0.49 17.79
N HIS A 163 -5.66 0.44 16.89
CA HIS A 163 -5.47 1.84 17.27
C HIS A 163 -6.75 2.50 17.76
N THR A 164 -6.62 3.28 18.82
CA THR A 164 -7.69 4.12 19.36
C THR A 164 -7.98 5.33 18.46
N THR A 165 -9.12 5.98 18.67
CA THR A 165 -9.45 7.22 17.94
C THR A 165 -8.38 8.30 18.12
N ALA A 166 -7.77 8.40 19.32
CA ALA A 166 -6.72 9.39 19.59
C ALA A 166 -5.45 9.10 18.78
N GLU A 167 -4.98 7.86 18.78
CA GLU A 167 -3.80 7.43 18.01
C GLU A 167 -4.01 7.60 16.49
N ILE A 168 -5.20 7.26 15.97
CA ILE A 168 -5.55 7.48 14.57
C ILE A 168 -5.56 8.99 14.23
N SER A 169 -6.09 9.81 15.15
CA SER A 169 -6.13 11.27 15.02
C SER A 169 -4.73 11.86 14.87
N GLU A 170 -3.79 11.41 15.70
CA GLU A 170 -2.40 11.82 15.67
C GLU A 170 -1.69 11.34 14.39
N THR A 171 -1.78 10.03 14.09
CA THR A 171 -1.14 9.41 12.92
C THR A 171 -1.56 10.05 11.60
N LEU A 172 -2.85 10.28 11.42
CA LEU A 172 -3.39 10.83 10.17
C LEU A 172 -3.50 12.35 10.13
N ALA A 173 -3.14 13.04 11.23
CA ALA A 173 -3.30 14.48 11.42
C ALA A 173 -4.77 14.93 11.17
N LEU A 174 -5.73 14.20 11.73
CA LEU A 174 -7.16 14.47 11.65
C LEU A 174 -7.72 14.85 13.02
N ALA A 175 -8.79 15.66 13.05
CA ALA A 175 -9.51 15.88 14.29
C ALA A 175 -10.21 14.58 14.77
N ALA A 176 -10.23 14.31 16.08
CA ALA A 176 -10.87 13.12 16.66
C ALA A 176 -12.33 12.94 16.20
N LYS A 177 -13.09 14.03 16.07
CA LYS A 177 -14.47 14.00 15.53
C LYS A 177 -14.52 13.50 14.08
N THR A 178 -13.51 13.83 13.26
CA THR A 178 -13.40 13.36 11.88
C THR A 178 -13.09 11.86 11.84
N VAL A 179 -12.20 11.39 12.71
CA VAL A 179 -11.90 9.96 12.84
C VAL A 179 -13.16 9.18 13.26
N GLU A 180 -13.90 9.66 14.26
CA GLU A 180 -15.17 9.05 14.67
C GLU A 180 -16.21 9.01 13.54
N HIS A 181 -16.28 10.06 12.70
CA HIS A 181 -17.12 10.07 11.51
C HIS A 181 -16.71 8.97 10.54
N HIS A 182 -15.41 8.84 10.23
CA HIS A 182 -14.91 7.77 9.35
C HIS A 182 -15.17 6.39 9.94
N ARG A 183 -14.91 6.14 11.22
CA ARG A 183 -15.22 4.87 11.91
C ARG A 183 -16.67 4.48 11.76
N ARG A 184 -17.60 5.42 11.94
CA ARG A 184 -19.04 5.19 11.76
C ARG A 184 -19.39 4.88 10.31
N SER A 185 -18.87 5.65 9.37
CA SER A 185 -19.09 5.45 7.93
C SER A 185 -18.57 4.09 7.47
N ILE A 186 -17.40 3.68 7.90
CA ILE A 186 -16.81 2.36 7.61
C ILE A 186 -17.75 1.25 8.08
N ARG A 187 -18.16 1.28 9.36
CA ARG A 187 -19.09 0.27 9.90
C ARG A 187 -20.41 0.20 9.13
N GLN A 188 -20.95 1.36 8.74
CA GLN A 188 -22.19 1.43 7.95
C GLN A 188 -21.99 0.84 6.54
N LYS A 189 -20.94 1.21 5.83
CA LYS A 189 -20.64 0.75 4.46
C LYS A 189 -20.34 -0.74 4.40
N LEU A 190 -19.66 -1.29 5.44
CA LEU A 190 -19.33 -2.70 5.55
C LEU A 190 -20.44 -3.52 6.26
N ASN A 191 -21.51 -2.86 6.69
CA ASN A 191 -22.64 -3.48 7.41
C ASN A 191 -22.20 -4.29 8.64
N VAL A 192 -21.34 -3.69 9.48
CA VAL A 192 -20.81 -4.27 10.72
C VAL A 192 -21.11 -3.35 11.91
N THR A 193 -21.25 -3.94 13.10
CA THR A 193 -21.56 -3.18 14.34
C THR A 193 -20.41 -3.21 15.35
N THR A 194 -19.53 -4.22 15.26
CA THR A 194 -18.42 -4.42 16.20
C THR A 194 -17.08 -4.50 15.46
N ASP A 195 -15.99 -4.22 16.16
CA ASP A 195 -14.63 -4.33 15.61
C ASP A 195 -14.26 -5.79 15.32
N ALA A 196 -14.80 -6.75 16.08
CA ALA A 196 -14.64 -8.18 15.78
C ALA A 196 -15.28 -8.56 14.42
N GLN A 197 -16.49 -8.08 14.14
CA GLN A 197 -17.12 -8.27 12.82
C GLN A 197 -16.34 -7.57 11.70
N LEU A 198 -15.79 -6.39 12.00
CA LEU A 198 -14.95 -5.66 11.07
C LEU A 198 -13.71 -6.49 10.68
N GLY A 199 -13.01 -7.09 11.65
CA GLY A 199 -11.89 -7.99 11.41
C GLY A 199 -12.26 -9.18 10.52
N VAL A 200 -13.40 -9.83 10.79
CA VAL A 200 -13.87 -10.96 9.96
C VAL A 200 -14.17 -10.54 8.52
N VAL A 201 -14.83 -9.40 8.33
CA VAL A 201 -15.13 -8.89 6.98
C VAL A 201 -13.83 -8.49 6.28
N ALA A 202 -12.96 -7.77 6.95
CA ALA A 202 -11.68 -7.33 6.41
C ALA A 202 -10.78 -8.52 6.01
N GLY A 203 -10.72 -9.57 6.85
CA GLY A 203 -9.95 -10.79 6.57
C GLY A 203 -10.39 -11.51 5.28
N ARG A 204 -11.68 -11.49 4.95
CA ARG A 204 -12.20 -12.07 3.67
C ARG A 204 -11.65 -11.35 2.43
N TYR A 205 -11.18 -10.13 2.59
CA TYR A 205 -10.62 -9.30 1.52
C TYR A 205 -9.10 -9.07 1.66
N GLY A 206 -8.42 -9.97 2.41
CA GLY A 206 -6.97 -9.92 2.58
C GLY A 206 -6.47 -8.81 3.53
N LEU A 207 -7.37 -8.11 4.23
CA LEU A 207 -7.01 -7.05 5.19
C LEU A 207 -6.76 -7.57 6.62
N ASP A 208 -6.55 -8.88 6.80
CA ASP A 208 -6.29 -9.45 8.12
C ASP A 208 -4.97 -8.92 8.69
N PRO A 209 -5.00 -8.20 9.82
CA PRO A 209 -3.77 -7.73 10.48
C PRO A 209 -2.94 -8.87 11.06
N LEU A 210 -3.52 -10.08 11.23
CA LEU A 210 -2.87 -11.26 11.81
C LEU A 210 -2.39 -12.27 10.76
N ALA A 211 -2.75 -12.10 9.48
CA ALA A 211 -2.37 -13.03 8.42
C ALA A 211 -0.87 -13.04 8.08
N GLU A 212 -0.11 -12.11 8.64
CA GLU A 212 1.34 -11.96 8.48
C GLU A 212 2.11 -12.12 9.82
N GLY A 213 1.51 -12.81 10.78
CA GLY A 213 2.15 -13.18 12.05
C GLY A 213 3.09 -14.38 11.89
N PRO A 214 4.05 -14.55 12.84
CA PRO A 214 5.41 -14.99 12.68
C PRO A 214 5.60 -16.32 12.01
#